data_fc66482ea8629e55a79cd8e4818bc598
#
_entry.id   fc66482ea8629e55a79cd8e4818bc598
#
_cell.length_a   1.000
_cell.length_b   1.000
_cell.length_c   1.000
_cell.angle_alpha   90.00
_cell.angle_beta   90.00
_cell.angle_gamma   90.00
#
_symmetry.space_group_name_H-M   'P 1'
#
loop_
_entity.id
_entity.type
_entity.pdbx_description
1 polymer ?
#
loop_
_entity_poly.entity_id
_entity_poly.type
_entity_poly.pdbx_seq_one_letter_code
_entity_poly.pdbx_strand_id
1 'polypeptide(L)'
;LGDVYKRQSLACDGYGSFISGLFGCPPVTSFSQNVGLVAMTKVVNRFTIMTGAVAMILAGLFPPIGNFFASLPQSVLGGCTIMMFGTILTSGMQMIANCGFTQRNITIVAMALSIGIGFTTTSESGIWAEFSPVVQSVFSANVVAVVFVVAIIMNLILPKNMEVEKLDK
;
A
#
# COMPACT_ATOMS: atom_id res chain seq x y z
N LEU A 1 5.72 -15.83 16.74
CA LEU A 1 6.71 -15.48 15.68
C LEU A 1 6.25 -14.27 14.83
N GLY A 2 4.96 -14.18 14.47
CA GLY A 2 4.47 -13.07 13.65
C GLY A 2 4.62 -11.69 14.28
N ASP A 3 4.42 -11.54 15.57
CA ASP A 3 4.50 -10.25 16.26
C ASP A 3 5.95 -9.78 16.45
N VAL A 4 6.90 -10.69 16.58
CA VAL A 4 8.33 -10.36 16.65
C VAL A 4 8.80 -9.81 15.30
N TYR A 5 8.39 -10.44 14.20
CA TYR A 5 8.73 -9.95 12.86
C TYR A 5 8.09 -8.59 12.54
N LYS A 6 6.86 -8.35 12.97
CA LYS A 6 6.20 -7.04 12.81
C LYS A 6 6.97 -5.93 13.54
N ARG A 7 7.39 -6.18 14.79
CA ARG A 7 8.17 -5.22 15.57
C ARG A 7 9.54 -4.94 14.94
N GLN A 8 10.21 -5.98 14.44
CA GLN A 8 11.48 -5.82 13.74
C GLN A 8 11.33 -5.01 12.45
N SER A 9 10.30 -5.27 11.65
CA SER A 9 10.05 -4.51 10.42
C SER A 9 9.80 -3.02 10.71
N LEU A 10 8.96 -2.70 11.69
CA LEU A 10 8.72 -1.33 12.11
C LEU A 10 10.00 -0.64 12.61
N ALA A 11 10.80 -1.36 13.39
CA ALA A 11 12.07 -0.83 13.89
C ALA A 11 13.05 -0.55 12.73
N CYS A 12 13.14 -1.44 11.75
CA CYS A 12 13.97 -1.26 10.56
C CYS A 12 13.52 -0.05 9.73
N ASP A 13 12.22 0.13 9.53
CA ASP A 13 11.66 1.29 8.84
C ASP A 13 11.97 2.60 9.59
N GLY A 14 11.85 2.59 10.92
CA GLY A 14 12.19 3.74 11.76
C GLY A 14 13.68 4.09 11.69
N TYR A 15 14.57 3.13 11.87
CA TYR A 15 16.02 3.35 11.77
C TYR A 15 16.44 3.75 10.35
N GLY A 16 15.88 3.11 9.34
CA GLY A 16 16.15 3.45 7.94
C GLY A 16 15.73 4.88 7.62
N SER A 17 14.56 5.31 8.06
CA SER A 17 14.05 6.67 7.87
C SER A 17 14.88 7.71 8.65
N PHE A 18 15.34 7.37 9.85
CA PHE A 18 16.22 8.24 10.63
C PHE A 18 17.55 8.48 9.91
N ILE A 19 18.20 7.41 9.45
CA ILE A 19 19.46 7.51 8.69
C ILE A 19 19.25 8.28 7.40
N SER A 20 18.18 7.97 6.66
CA SER A 20 17.80 8.64 5.42
C SER A 20 17.63 10.16 5.63
N GLY A 21 16.97 10.56 6.72
CA GLY A 21 16.78 11.95 7.09
C GLY A 21 18.09 12.69 7.38
N LEU A 22 19.10 12.03 7.96
CA LEU A 22 20.42 12.62 8.18
C LEU A 22 21.15 12.96 6.86
N PHE A 23 20.87 12.21 5.81
CA PHE A 23 21.44 12.44 4.47
C PHE A 23 20.53 13.30 3.57
N GLY A 24 19.41 13.84 4.10
CA GLY A 24 18.48 14.65 3.33
C GLY A 24 17.67 13.84 2.29
N CYS A 25 17.60 12.53 2.45
CA CYS A 25 16.84 11.64 1.58
C CYS A 25 15.40 11.43 2.11
N PRO A 26 14.43 11.06 1.25
CA PRO A 26 13.07 10.75 1.68
C PRO A 26 13.05 9.55 2.65
N PRO A 27 12.04 9.47 3.52
CA PRO A 27 11.91 8.36 4.48
C PRO A 27 11.77 7.03 3.77
N VAL A 28 12.33 5.98 4.38
CA VAL A 28 12.24 4.60 3.90
C VAL A 28 10.99 3.95 4.47
N THR A 29 10.27 3.22 3.66
CA THR A 29 9.09 2.46 4.10
C THR A 29 9.06 1.07 3.49
N SER A 30 8.46 0.12 4.20
CA SER A 30 8.25 -1.23 3.68
C SER A 30 7.17 -1.23 2.60
N PHE A 31 7.53 -1.73 1.42
CA PHE A 31 6.59 -1.86 0.32
C PHE A 31 5.80 -3.17 0.41
N SER A 32 4.49 -3.07 0.52
CA SER A 32 3.60 -4.24 0.51
C SER A 32 3.61 -5.01 -0.83
N GLN A 33 4.04 -4.36 -1.92
CA GLN A 33 4.27 -5.00 -3.21
C GLN A 33 5.26 -6.16 -3.14
N ASN A 34 6.25 -6.08 -2.26
CA ASN A 34 7.24 -7.14 -2.06
C ASN A 34 6.60 -8.43 -1.55
N VAL A 35 5.49 -8.35 -0.82
CA VAL A 35 4.74 -9.53 -0.38
C VAL A 35 4.16 -10.28 -1.58
N GLY A 36 3.60 -9.55 -2.54
CA GLY A 36 3.11 -10.11 -3.80
C GLY A 36 4.23 -10.76 -4.63
N LEU A 37 5.39 -10.09 -4.70
CA LEU A 37 6.56 -10.61 -5.41
C LEU A 37 7.08 -11.91 -4.76
N VAL A 38 7.17 -11.95 -3.44
CA VAL A 38 7.57 -13.16 -2.70
C VAL A 38 6.56 -14.28 -2.87
N ALA A 39 5.26 -13.99 -2.90
CA ALA A 39 4.21 -14.97 -3.16
C ALA A 39 4.32 -15.58 -4.57
N MET A 40 4.69 -14.80 -5.57
CA MET A 40 4.90 -15.25 -6.95
C MET A 40 6.20 -16.03 -7.14
N THR A 41 7.30 -15.50 -6.63
CA THR A 41 8.65 -16.08 -6.84
C THR A 41 8.97 -17.21 -5.88
N LYS A 42 8.25 -17.27 -4.73
CA LYS A 42 8.50 -18.19 -3.62
C LYS A 42 9.93 -18.10 -3.05
N VAL A 43 10.64 -17.04 -3.35
CA VAL A 43 12.00 -16.78 -2.85
C VAL A 43 11.91 -16.12 -1.47
N VAL A 44 12.12 -16.88 -0.42
CA VAL A 44 12.04 -16.43 0.98
C VAL A 44 13.43 -16.40 1.64
N ASN A 45 14.48 -16.67 0.88
CA ASN A 45 15.83 -16.77 1.43
C ASN A 45 16.39 -15.39 1.79
N ARG A 46 16.74 -15.20 3.06
CA ARG A 46 17.33 -13.94 3.57
C ARG A 46 18.60 -13.55 2.83
N PHE A 47 19.42 -14.53 2.45
CA PHE A 47 20.67 -14.28 1.74
C PHE A 47 20.41 -13.62 0.36
N THR A 48 19.41 -14.09 -0.36
CA THR A 48 19.03 -13.51 -1.66
C THR A 48 18.56 -12.06 -1.52
N ILE A 49 17.78 -11.76 -0.48
CA ILE A 49 17.31 -10.38 -0.21
C ILE A 49 18.48 -9.47 0.17
N MET A 50 19.39 -9.95 1.02
CA MET A 50 20.59 -9.21 1.40
C MET A 50 21.51 -8.93 0.20
N THR A 51 21.68 -9.90 -0.68
CA THR A 51 22.48 -9.72 -1.92
C THR A 51 21.86 -8.65 -2.82
N GLY A 52 20.53 -8.64 -2.95
CA GLY A 52 19.82 -7.59 -3.67
C GLY A 52 20.00 -6.21 -3.05
N ALA A 53 19.93 -6.10 -1.71
CA ALA A 53 20.18 -4.85 -1.00
C ALA A 53 21.61 -4.33 -1.20
N VAL A 54 22.62 -5.22 -1.14
CA VAL A 54 24.02 -4.86 -1.41
C VAL A 54 24.20 -4.40 -2.86
N ALA A 55 23.58 -5.09 -3.81
CA ALA A 55 23.63 -4.68 -5.23
C ALA A 55 23.02 -3.29 -5.43
N MET A 56 21.90 -2.97 -4.75
CA MET A 56 21.28 -1.64 -4.79
C MET A 56 22.18 -0.55 -4.18
N ILE A 57 22.88 -0.84 -3.07
CA ILE A 57 23.83 0.08 -2.47
C ILE A 57 25.00 0.35 -3.43
N LEU A 58 25.56 -0.69 -4.03
CA LEU A 58 26.64 -0.54 -5.01
C LEU A 58 26.17 0.25 -6.24
N ALA A 59 24.96 -0.02 -6.74
CA ALA A 59 24.38 0.74 -7.84
C ALA A 59 24.19 2.22 -7.50
N GLY A 60 23.81 2.54 -6.27
CA GLY A 60 23.67 3.92 -5.79
C GLY A 60 25.01 4.68 -5.65
N LEU A 61 26.12 3.97 -5.40
CA LEU A 61 27.44 4.57 -5.33
C LEU A 61 28.03 4.93 -6.71
N PHE A 62 27.51 4.35 -7.78
CA PHE A 62 27.97 4.61 -9.14
C PHE A 62 26.99 5.50 -9.90
N PRO A 63 27.23 6.82 -10.05
CA PRO A 63 26.35 7.76 -10.73
C PRO A 63 25.94 7.35 -12.16
N PRO A 64 26.82 6.69 -12.97
CA PRO A 64 26.42 6.24 -14.31
C PRO A 64 25.24 5.27 -14.33
N ILE A 65 25.13 4.41 -13.30
CA ILE A 65 24.00 3.45 -13.19
C ILE A 65 22.69 4.20 -12.94
N GLY A 66 22.72 5.19 -12.05
CA GLY A 66 21.56 6.05 -11.79
C GLY A 66 21.11 6.82 -13.05
N ASN A 67 22.04 7.38 -13.79
CA ASN A 67 21.78 8.07 -15.05
C ASN A 67 21.21 7.15 -16.13
N PHE A 68 21.66 5.89 -16.20
CA PHE A 68 21.10 4.87 -17.08
C PHE A 68 19.61 4.61 -16.76
N PHE A 69 19.26 4.42 -15.48
CA PHE A 69 17.87 4.23 -15.08
C PHE A 69 17.02 5.48 -15.34
N ALA A 70 17.58 6.68 -15.14
CA ALA A 70 16.88 7.94 -15.43
C ALA A 70 16.65 8.18 -16.93
N SER A 71 17.45 7.55 -17.79
CA SER A 71 17.30 7.65 -19.25
C SER A 71 16.30 6.67 -19.86
N LEU A 72 15.69 5.80 -19.05
CA LEU A 72 14.70 4.83 -19.53
C LEU A 72 13.48 5.52 -20.15
N PRO A 73 13.01 5.06 -21.34
CA PRO A 73 11.80 5.62 -21.96
C PRO A 73 10.59 5.48 -21.04
N GLN A 74 9.75 6.51 -21.00
CA GLN A 74 8.51 6.53 -20.21
C GLN A 74 7.57 5.36 -20.55
N SER A 75 7.58 4.89 -21.78
CA SER A 75 6.80 3.73 -22.23
C SER A 75 7.20 2.42 -21.54
N VAL A 76 8.51 2.22 -21.32
CA VAL A 76 9.03 1.05 -20.61
C VAL A 76 8.66 1.11 -19.13
N LEU A 77 8.84 2.28 -18.51
CA LEU A 77 8.45 2.52 -17.12
C LEU A 77 6.93 2.33 -16.93
N GLY A 78 6.12 2.83 -17.86
CA GLY A 78 4.67 2.65 -17.84
C GLY A 78 4.26 1.17 -17.91
N GLY A 79 4.88 0.38 -18.78
CA GLY A 79 4.62 -1.05 -18.87
C GLY A 79 4.96 -1.81 -17.58
N CYS A 80 6.13 -1.54 -16.99
CA CYS A 80 6.53 -2.11 -15.70
C CYS A 80 5.58 -1.69 -14.57
N THR A 81 5.14 -0.44 -14.57
CA THR A 81 4.23 0.11 -13.57
C THR A 81 2.87 -0.59 -13.61
N ILE A 82 2.31 -0.84 -14.80
CA ILE A 82 1.04 -1.56 -14.96
C ILE A 82 1.15 -2.97 -14.37
N MET A 83 2.21 -3.71 -14.67
CA MET A 83 2.45 -5.04 -14.11
C MET A 83 2.56 -5.01 -12.58
N MET A 84 3.28 -4.03 -12.06
CA MET A 84 3.47 -3.84 -10.61
C MET A 84 2.14 -3.53 -9.92
N PHE A 85 1.34 -2.61 -10.43
CA PHE A 85 0.04 -2.31 -9.86
C PHE A 85 -0.95 -3.47 -9.97
N GLY A 86 -0.89 -4.26 -11.05
CA GLY A 86 -1.66 -5.49 -11.18
C GLY A 86 -1.36 -6.50 -10.06
N THR A 87 -0.10 -6.67 -9.70
CA THR A 87 0.29 -7.56 -8.58
C THR A 87 -0.15 -7.04 -7.22
N ILE A 88 -0.12 -5.72 -7.01
CA ILE A 88 -0.62 -5.10 -5.78
C ILE A 88 -2.12 -5.32 -5.64
N LEU A 89 -2.88 -5.08 -6.71
CA LEU A 89 -4.31 -5.29 -6.74
C LEU A 89 -4.67 -6.74 -6.39
N THR A 90 -3.99 -7.69 -7.02
CA THR A 90 -4.19 -9.12 -6.77
C THR A 90 -3.88 -9.51 -5.32
N SER A 91 -2.81 -8.95 -4.76
CA SER A 91 -2.45 -9.16 -3.35
C SER A 91 -3.51 -8.59 -2.40
N GLY A 92 -4.06 -7.42 -2.71
CA GLY A 92 -5.16 -6.83 -1.96
C GLY A 92 -6.42 -7.72 -2.00
N MET A 93 -6.77 -8.23 -3.18
CA MET A 93 -7.89 -9.17 -3.34
C MET A 93 -7.67 -10.46 -2.54
N GLN A 94 -6.46 -11.02 -2.53
CA GLN A 94 -6.12 -12.19 -1.73
C GLN A 94 -6.24 -11.91 -0.22
N MET A 95 -5.84 -10.74 0.26
CA MET A 95 -6.00 -10.36 1.66
C MET A 95 -7.48 -10.30 2.06
N ILE A 96 -8.32 -9.72 1.20
CA ILE A 96 -9.79 -9.67 1.42
C ILE A 96 -10.37 -11.09 1.42
N ALA A 97 -9.97 -11.94 0.48
CA ALA A 97 -10.40 -13.34 0.41
C ALA A 97 -10.03 -14.13 1.67
N ASN A 98 -8.82 -13.93 2.20
CA ASN A 98 -8.34 -14.58 3.42
C ASN A 98 -9.10 -14.14 4.69
N CYS A 99 -9.64 -12.92 4.70
CA CYS A 99 -10.52 -12.45 5.79
C CYS A 99 -11.92 -13.10 5.76
N GLY A 100 -12.24 -13.82 4.69
CA GLY A 100 -13.55 -14.44 4.43
C GLY A 100 -14.54 -13.46 3.82
N PHE A 101 -15.29 -13.94 2.83
CA PHE A 101 -16.36 -13.19 2.15
C PHE A 101 -17.67 -13.25 2.96
N THR A 102 -17.61 -12.77 4.21
CA THR A 102 -18.85 -12.55 4.96
C THR A 102 -19.55 -11.30 4.44
N GLN A 103 -20.89 -11.28 4.51
CA GLN A 103 -21.67 -10.12 4.06
C GLN A 103 -21.20 -8.82 4.72
N ARG A 104 -20.81 -8.89 5.99
CA ARG A 104 -20.24 -7.76 6.72
C ARG A 104 -18.94 -7.25 6.08
N ASN A 105 -18.01 -8.15 5.79
CA ASN A 105 -16.70 -7.77 5.22
C ASN A 105 -16.87 -7.21 3.80
N ILE A 106 -17.76 -7.80 3.00
CA ILE A 106 -18.09 -7.30 1.66
C ILE A 106 -18.65 -5.88 1.74
N THR A 107 -19.59 -5.64 2.65
CA THR A 107 -20.19 -4.31 2.84
C THR A 107 -19.15 -3.27 3.28
N ILE A 108 -18.27 -3.62 4.21
CA ILE A 108 -17.20 -2.72 4.66
C ILE A 108 -16.27 -2.34 3.51
N VAL A 109 -15.81 -3.34 2.75
CA VAL A 109 -14.91 -3.13 1.61
C VAL A 109 -15.57 -2.31 0.52
N ALA A 110 -16.81 -2.66 0.16
CA ALA A 110 -17.56 -1.95 -0.88
C ALA A 110 -17.78 -0.48 -0.52
N MET A 111 -18.25 -0.20 0.69
CA MET A 111 -18.49 1.17 1.15
C MET A 111 -17.18 1.97 1.27
N ALA A 112 -16.12 1.37 1.84
CA ALA A 112 -14.86 2.04 2.00
C ALA A 112 -14.23 2.42 0.65
N LEU A 113 -14.23 1.50 -0.32
CA LEU A 113 -13.70 1.75 -1.66
C LEU A 113 -14.57 2.77 -2.42
N SER A 114 -15.88 2.63 -2.39
CA SER A 114 -16.79 3.55 -3.09
C SER A 114 -16.67 4.98 -2.57
N ILE A 115 -16.65 5.17 -1.26
CA ILE A 115 -16.49 6.48 -0.64
C ILE A 115 -15.09 7.03 -0.90
N GLY A 116 -14.05 6.20 -0.71
CA GLY A 116 -12.66 6.66 -0.90
C GLY A 116 -12.37 7.09 -2.33
N ILE A 117 -12.78 6.30 -3.31
CA ILE A 117 -12.61 6.64 -4.73
C ILE A 117 -13.50 7.85 -5.08
N GLY A 118 -14.75 7.86 -4.62
CA GLY A 118 -15.69 8.95 -4.87
C GLY A 118 -15.16 10.31 -4.39
N PHE A 119 -14.68 10.39 -3.16
CA PHE A 119 -14.13 11.63 -2.60
C PHE A 119 -12.88 12.12 -3.32
N THR A 120 -12.03 11.23 -3.80
CA THR A 120 -10.82 11.62 -4.53
C THR A 120 -11.08 12.03 -5.98
N THR A 121 -12.00 11.37 -6.66
CA THR A 121 -12.40 11.77 -8.02
C THR A 121 -13.17 13.08 -8.04
N THR A 122 -13.83 13.43 -6.93
CA THR A 122 -14.56 14.69 -6.79
C THR A 122 -13.75 15.79 -6.08
N SER A 123 -12.45 15.59 -5.89
CA SER A 123 -11.59 16.57 -5.19
C SER A 123 -11.57 17.94 -5.87
N GLU A 124 -11.73 18.00 -7.19
CA GLU A 124 -11.80 19.24 -7.98
C GLU A 124 -13.09 20.06 -7.76
N SER A 125 -14.14 19.45 -7.20
CA SER A 125 -15.42 20.14 -6.94
C SER A 125 -15.42 21.00 -5.67
N GLY A 126 -14.26 21.22 -5.03
CA GLY A 126 -14.12 22.14 -3.91
C GLY A 126 -14.68 21.63 -2.57
N ILE A 127 -15.06 20.35 -2.48
CA ILE A 127 -15.58 19.73 -1.23
C ILE A 127 -14.58 19.90 -0.07
N TRP A 128 -13.30 19.84 -0.38
CA TRP A 128 -12.24 19.93 0.62
C TRP A 128 -11.89 21.36 1.02
N ALA A 129 -12.40 22.38 0.31
CA ALA A 129 -12.07 23.79 0.57
C ALA A 129 -12.57 24.29 1.93
N GLU A 130 -13.62 23.70 2.46
CA GLU A 130 -14.20 24.00 3.79
C GLU A 130 -13.41 23.40 4.96
N PHE A 131 -12.48 22.48 4.69
CA PHE A 131 -11.69 21.79 5.72
C PHE A 131 -10.37 22.50 5.99
N SER A 132 -9.79 22.24 7.18
CA SER A 132 -8.47 22.73 7.55
C SER A 132 -7.41 22.33 6.51
N PRO A 133 -6.40 23.20 6.22
CA PRO A 133 -5.36 22.93 5.22
C PRO A 133 -4.64 21.58 5.41
N VAL A 134 -4.50 21.13 6.66
CA VAL A 134 -3.88 19.83 6.97
C VAL A 134 -4.78 18.68 6.52
N VAL A 135 -6.07 18.76 6.79
CA VAL A 135 -7.06 17.75 6.38
C VAL A 135 -7.15 17.70 4.85
N GLN A 136 -7.17 18.86 4.22
CA GLN A 136 -7.19 18.98 2.77
C GLN A 136 -5.96 18.31 2.15
N SER A 137 -4.74 18.59 2.60
CA SER A 137 -3.51 18.01 2.03
C SER A 137 -3.43 16.49 2.20
N VAL A 138 -3.98 15.93 3.27
CA VAL A 138 -3.94 14.48 3.53
C VAL A 138 -5.04 13.73 2.78
N PHE A 139 -6.27 14.25 2.78
CA PHE A 139 -7.43 13.51 2.30
C PHE A 139 -7.80 13.79 0.84
N SER A 140 -7.49 14.97 0.32
CA SER A 140 -7.77 15.27 -1.09
C SER A 140 -6.88 14.50 -2.07
N ALA A 141 -5.62 14.28 -1.70
CA ALA A 141 -4.62 13.63 -2.55
C ALA A 141 -4.50 12.12 -2.33
N ASN A 142 -4.97 11.59 -1.20
CA ASN A 142 -4.73 10.21 -0.80
C ASN A 142 -6.03 9.41 -0.64
N VAL A 143 -6.41 8.68 -1.70
CA VAL A 143 -7.52 7.68 -1.66
C VAL A 143 -7.38 6.73 -0.46
N VAL A 144 -6.16 6.27 -0.21
CA VAL A 144 -5.87 5.28 0.85
C VAL A 144 -6.24 5.80 2.23
N ALA A 145 -5.99 7.09 2.51
CA ALA A 145 -6.33 7.69 3.81
C ALA A 145 -7.85 7.72 4.03
N VAL A 146 -8.62 8.07 3.01
CA VAL A 146 -10.09 8.09 3.08
C VAL A 146 -10.64 6.67 3.25
N VAL A 147 -10.19 5.73 2.42
CA VAL A 147 -10.59 4.31 2.49
C VAL A 147 -10.31 3.73 3.87
N PHE A 148 -9.14 4.01 4.43
CA PHE A 148 -8.72 3.50 5.74
C PHE A 148 -9.64 4.02 6.87
N VAL A 149 -9.90 5.33 6.90
CA VAL A 149 -10.78 5.94 7.92
C VAL A 149 -12.19 5.40 7.80
N VAL A 150 -12.74 5.36 6.58
CA VAL A 150 -14.10 4.82 6.34
C VAL A 150 -14.19 3.34 6.73
N ALA A 151 -13.18 2.53 6.40
CA ALA A 151 -13.15 1.12 6.77
C ALA A 151 -13.16 0.93 8.30
N ILE A 152 -12.39 1.74 9.04
CA ILE A 152 -12.40 1.70 10.52
C ILE A 152 -13.78 2.08 11.05
N ILE A 153 -14.34 3.19 10.59
CA ILE A 153 -15.66 3.66 11.02
C ILE A 153 -16.73 2.60 10.76
N MET A 154 -16.76 2.05 9.55
CA MET A 154 -17.70 0.99 9.19
C MET A 154 -17.50 -0.28 10.02
N ASN A 155 -16.25 -0.65 10.31
CA ASN A 155 -15.96 -1.81 11.16
C ASN A 155 -16.42 -1.62 12.61
N LEU A 156 -16.46 -0.39 13.10
CA LEU A 156 -16.95 -0.06 14.45
C LEU A 156 -18.49 0.01 14.50
N ILE A 157 -19.11 0.53 13.45
CA ILE A 157 -20.57 0.73 13.39
C ILE A 157 -21.30 -0.57 13.06
N LEU A 158 -20.77 -1.39 12.13
CA LEU A 158 -21.48 -2.59 11.71
C LEU A 158 -21.41 -3.69 12.78
N PRO A 159 -22.56 -4.27 13.13
CA PRO A 159 -22.62 -5.36 14.11
C PRO A 159 -21.83 -6.59 13.62
N LYS A 160 -21.25 -7.33 14.55
CA LYS A 160 -20.42 -8.51 14.24
C LYS A 160 -21.21 -9.67 13.62
N ASN A 161 -22.51 -9.75 13.89
CA ASN A 161 -23.42 -10.82 13.44
C ASN A 161 -24.38 -10.30 12.36
N MET A 162 -23.82 -9.95 11.19
CA MET A 162 -24.65 -9.77 9.99
C MET A 162 -24.75 -11.13 9.26
N GLU A 163 -25.60 -12.02 9.76
CA GLU A 163 -26.02 -13.20 9.01
C GLU A 163 -27.12 -12.77 8.05
N VAL A 164 -26.88 -12.95 6.77
CA VAL A 164 -27.95 -12.88 5.78
C VAL A 164 -28.78 -14.15 5.94
N GLU A 165 -30.05 -14.00 6.28
CA GLU A 165 -31.03 -15.06 6.20
C GLU A 165 -30.89 -15.72 4.83
N LYS A 166 -30.50 -16.99 4.80
CA LYS A 166 -30.44 -17.74 3.54
C LYS A 166 -31.87 -17.77 3.02
N LEU A 167 -32.12 -17.07 1.93
CA LEU A 167 -33.30 -17.26 1.13
C LEU A 167 -33.22 -18.69 0.56
N ASP A 168 -33.76 -19.64 1.30
CA ASP A 168 -34.01 -21.00 0.82
C ASP A 168 -34.89 -20.90 -0.40
N LYS A 169 -34.29 -21.19 -1.56
CA LYS A 169 -35.03 -21.54 -2.77
C LYS A 169 -34.75 -22.98 -3.09
#